data_4155346c1e45e585f2a0b3b4874af323
#
_entry.id   4155346c1e45e585f2a0b3b4874af323
#
_cell.length_a   1.000
_cell.length_b   1.000
_cell.length_c   1.000
_cell.angle_alpha   90.00
_cell.angle_beta   90.00
_cell.angle_gamma   90.00
#
_symmetry.space_group_name_H-M   'P 1'
#
loop_
_entity.id
_entity.type
_entity.pdbx_description
1 polymer ?
#
loop_
_entity_poly.entity_id
_entity_poly.type
_entity_poly.pdbx_seq_one_letter_code
_entity_poly.pdbx_strand_id
1 'polypeptide(L)'
;MAARGYGWVPDRPDQRDYLYKTIRPVVRLPKKVDLREFCSIVENQEALGSCTANALAGNLEYLDYRIDDVYEDVSRLFIYYNERVLEGTVDYDSGASLRDGIKTLRKQGACWEKTWPYVIERFDRKPLKKCYMEAKKHCIESYHRINSLPEMLTCLAEGYP
;
A
#
# COMPACT_ATOMS: atom_id res chain seq x y z
N MET A 1 2.72 15.13 24.75
CA MET A 1 2.36 14.15 23.73
C MET A 1 3.46 14.19 22.67
N ALA A 2 4.15 13.09 22.42
CA ALA A 2 5.12 13.03 21.33
C ALA A 2 4.37 13.22 19.99
N ALA A 3 4.92 14.06 19.10
CA ALA A 3 4.36 14.24 17.77
C ALA A 3 4.38 12.86 17.05
N ARG A 4 3.23 12.40 16.57
CA ARG A 4 3.16 11.18 15.76
C ARG A 4 3.87 11.47 14.43
N GLY A 5 5.01 10.84 14.22
CA GLY A 5 5.66 10.82 12.91
C GLY A 5 4.86 9.91 11.99
N TYR A 6 4.36 10.45 10.87
CA TYR A 6 3.59 9.63 9.91
C TYR A 6 4.47 8.77 9.00
N GLY A 7 5.78 8.99 8.97
CA GLY A 7 6.74 8.13 8.28
C GLY A 7 6.69 8.17 6.74
N TRP A 8 5.82 8.97 6.11
CA TRP A 8 5.80 9.10 4.66
C TRP A 8 7.00 9.91 4.15
N VAL A 9 7.73 9.33 3.22
CA VAL A 9 8.85 9.97 2.51
C VAL A 9 8.38 10.29 1.08
N PRO A 10 8.43 11.58 0.65
CA PRO A 10 8.02 11.94 -0.71
C PRO A 10 8.84 11.23 -1.79
N ASP A 11 8.15 10.69 -2.79
CA ASP A 11 8.79 10.09 -3.95
C ASP A 11 9.53 11.13 -4.79
N ARG A 12 10.73 10.82 -5.22
CA ARG A 12 11.43 11.62 -6.22
C ARG A 12 10.77 11.44 -7.60
N PRO A 13 10.64 12.50 -8.42
CA PRO A 13 10.18 12.37 -9.80
C PRO A 13 11.03 11.34 -10.56
N ASP A 14 10.37 10.43 -11.29
CA ASP A 14 11.02 9.42 -12.13
C ASP A 14 10.32 9.38 -13.49
N GLN A 15 11.06 9.61 -14.56
CA GLN A 15 10.52 9.61 -15.94
C GLN A 15 10.07 8.21 -16.40
N ARG A 16 10.46 7.17 -15.69
CA ARG A 16 10.05 5.78 -15.96
C ARG A 16 8.71 5.40 -15.36
N ASP A 17 8.09 6.29 -14.57
CA ASP A 17 6.77 6.03 -13.98
C ASP A 17 5.72 5.83 -15.08
N TYR A 18 4.98 4.76 -14.99
CA TYR A 18 3.78 4.55 -15.79
C TYR A 18 2.70 5.53 -15.36
N LEU A 19 2.28 6.41 -16.27
CA LEU A 19 1.32 7.46 -15.95
C LEU A 19 -0.11 6.98 -16.15
N TYR A 20 -0.99 7.23 -15.19
CA TYR A 20 -2.40 6.88 -15.25
C TYR A 20 -3.11 7.52 -16.45
N LYS A 21 -2.85 8.78 -16.74
CA LYS A 21 -3.45 9.53 -17.87
C LYS A 21 -3.20 8.94 -19.26
N THR A 22 -2.16 8.10 -19.41
CA THR A 22 -1.86 7.47 -20.72
C THR A 22 -2.79 6.30 -21.03
N ILE A 23 -3.43 5.74 -20.01
CA ILE A 23 -4.33 4.59 -20.15
C ILE A 23 -5.81 4.97 -20.03
N ARG A 24 -6.10 6.09 -19.36
CA ARG A 24 -7.49 6.53 -19.09
C ARG A 24 -7.68 8.00 -19.45
N PRO A 25 -8.54 8.33 -20.43
CA PRO A 25 -8.94 9.70 -20.67
C PRO A 25 -9.83 10.20 -19.54
N VAL A 26 -9.76 11.51 -19.26
CA VAL A 26 -10.67 12.13 -18.28
C VAL A 26 -12.12 11.99 -18.74
N VAL A 27 -12.92 11.31 -17.93
CA VAL A 27 -14.36 11.09 -18.19
C VAL A 27 -15.18 12.16 -17.46
N ARG A 28 -16.46 12.29 -17.83
CA ARG A 28 -17.37 13.14 -17.07
C ARG A 28 -17.49 12.63 -15.64
N LEU A 29 -16.99 13.41 -14.69
CA LEU A 29 -16.95 13.01 -13.28
C LEU A 29 -18.34 13.06 -12.63
N PRO A 30 -18.70 12.09 -11.80
CA PRO A 30 -19.90 12.14 -10.98
C PRO A 30 -19.75 13.24 -9.90
N LYS A 31 -20.89 13.74 -9.39
CA LYS A 31 -20.86 14.74 -8.30
C LYS A 31 -20.36 14.21 -6.98
N LYS A 32 -20.42 12.90 -6.75
CA LYS A 32 -20.02 12.21 -5.53
C LYS A 32 -19.58 10.79 -5.86
N VAL A 33 -18.52 10.35 -5.20
CA VAL A 33 -18.06 8.96 -5.17
C VAL A 33 -17.91 8.56 -3.69
N ASP A 34 -18.36 7.38 -3.34
CA ASP A 34 -18.22 6.81 -1.99
C ASP A 34 -17.80 5.34 -2.16
N LEU A 35 -16.58 5.03 -1.78
CA LEU A 35 -15.97 3.71 -1.95
C LEU A 35 -15.95 2.90 -0.65
N ARG A 36 -16.51 3.42 0.45
CA ARG A 36 -16.41 2.82 1.79
C ARG A 36 -17.03 1.44 1.92
N GLU A 37 -17.95 1.09 1.02
CA GLU A 37 -18.61 -0.23 0.99
C GLU A 37 -17.61 -1.39 0.93
N PHE A 38 -16.49 -1.18 0.21
CA PHE A 38 -15.45 -2.20 0.02
C PHE A 38 -14.20 -1.96 0.87
N CYS A 39 -14.20 -0.93 1.72
CA CYS A 39 -13.06 -0.67 2.59
C CYS A 39 -13.02 -1.65 3.76
N SER A 40 -11.81 -2.07 4.10
CA SER A 40 -11.52 -2.80 5.34
C SER A 40 -11.78 -1.94 6.59
N ILE A 41 -11.67 -2.55 7.75
CA ILE A 41 -11.72 -1.83 9.02
C ILE A 41 -10.58 -0.82 9.12
N VAL A 42 -10.81 0.27 9.85
CA VAL A 42 -9.78 1.29 10.07
C VAL A 42 -8.70 0.74 10.99
N GLU A 43 -7.49 0.65 10.48
CA GLU A 43 -6.33 0.18 11.19
C GLU A 43 -5.59 1.30 11.94
N ASN A 44 -4.93 0.96 13.05
CA ASN A 44 -4.10 1.88 13.81
C ASN A 44 -2.61 1.52 13.64
N GLN A 45 -1.82 2.42 13.06
CA GLN A 45 -0.38 2.23 12.94
C GLN A 45 0.39 2.46 14.26
N GLU A 46 -0.30 2.97 15.29
CA GLU A 46 0.26 3.31 16.59
C GLU A 46 1.45 4.30 16.49
N ALA A 47 2.59 3.96 17.08
CA ALA A 47 3.79 4.82 17.10
C ALA A 47 4.77 4.56 15.95
N LEU A 48 4.55 3.51 15.15
CA LEU A 48 5.45 3.13 14.05
C LEU A 48 5.21 4.00 12.81
N GLY A 49 6.29 4.43 12.16
CA GLY A 49 6.25 5.26 10.94
C GLY A 49 5.79 4.52 9.67
N SER A 50 4.82 3.60 9.80
CA SER A 50 4.38 2.66 8.75
C SER A 50 3.14 3.12 7.98
N CYS A 51 2.90 4.43 7.86
CA CYS A 51 1.70 4.94 7.19
C CYS A 51 1.59 4.51 5.71
N THR A 52 2.71 4.37 5.00
CA THR A 52 2.76 3.87 3.62
C THR A 52 2.26 2.43 3.53
N ALA A 53 2.75 1.56 4.40
CA ALA A 53 2.34 0.17 4.46
C ALA A 53 0.87 0.00 4.86
N ASN A 54 0.36 0.83 5.80
CA ASN A 54 -1.05 0.85 6.17
C ASN A 54 -1.94 1.27 4.98
N ALA A 55 -1.55 2.32 4.25
CA ALA A 55 -2.28 2.77 3.07
C ALA A 55 -2.28 1.72 1.94
N LEU A 56 -1.14 1.06 1.70
CA LEU A 56 -1.02 0.03 0.67
C LEU A 56 -1.76 -1.27 1.04
N ALA A 57 -1.76 -1.66 2.31
CA ALA A 57 -2.53 -2.80 2.78
C ALA A 57 -4.03 -2.57 2.59
N GLY A 58 -4.55 -1.44 3.08
CA GLY A 58 -5.97 -1.11 2.91
C GLY A 58 -6.39 -0.96 1.44
N ASN A 59 -5.49 -0.47 0.56
CA ASN A 59 -5.76 -0.43 -0.88
C ASN A 59 -5.85 -1.84 -1.48
N LEU A 60 -4.95 -2.74 -1.10
CA LEU A 60 -4.94 -4.12 -1.57
C LEU A 60 -6.18 -4.89 -1.09
N GLU A 61 -6.51 -4.80 0.20
CA GLU A 61 -7.72 -5.38 0.80
C GLU A 61 -9.01 -4.89 0.11
N TYR A 62 -9.06 -3.59 -0.21
CA TYR A 62 -10.16 -3.01 -0.98
C TYR A 62 -10.29 -3.64 -2.36
N LEU A 63 -9.17 -3.82 -3.07
CA LEU A 63 -9.16 -4.41 -4.41
C LEU A 63 -9.60 -5.88 -4.38
N ASP A 64 -9.10 -6.66 -3.42
CA ASP A 64 -9.45 -8.06 -3.24
C ASP A 64 -10.95 -8.22 -2.94
N TYR A 65 -11.48 -7.41 -2.02
CA TYR A 65 -12.89 -7.47 -1.67
C TYR A 65 -13.78 -7.04 -2.86
N ARG A 66 -13.41 -5.98 -3.58
CA ARG A 66 -14.18 -5.48 -4.71
C ARG A 66 -14.17 -6.42 -5.92
N ILE A 67 -13.04 -7.09 -6.19
CA ILE A 67 -12.85 -7.89 -7.41
C ILE A 67 -13.25 -9.35 -7.15
N ASP A 68 -12.82 -9.91 -6.03
CA ASP A 68 -12.92 -11.34 -5.74
C ASP A 68 -13.93 -11.67 -4.63
N ASP A 69 -14.57 -10.65 -4.03
CA ASP A 69 -15.47 -10.78 -2.87
C ASP A 69 -14.78 -11.50 -1.69
N VAL A 70 -13.47 -11.31 -1.56
CA VAL A 70 -12.65 -11.91 -0.51
C VAL A 70 -12.09 -10.81 0.38
N TYR A 71 -12.41 -10.88 1.67
CA TYR A 71 -11.81 -10.04 2.68
C TYR A 71 -10.80 -10.84 3.51
N GLU A 72 -9.54 -10.52 3.33
CA GLU A 72 -8.44 -11.06 4.13
C GLU A 72 -7.51 -9.93 4.53
N ASP A 73 -7.20 -9.85 5.81
CA ASP A 73 -6.27 -8.87 6.40
C ASP A 73 -4.85 -9.03 5.85
N VAL A 74 -4.31 -7.98 5.28
CA VAL A 74 -2.95 -7.94 4.70
C VAL A 74 -1.94 -7.48 5.74
N SER A 75 -0.82 -8.17 5.84
CA SER A 75 0.24 -7.83 6.80
C SER A 75 0.92 -6.51 6.49
N ARG A 76 0.54 -5.46 7.20
CA ARG A 76 1.14 -4.12 7.14
C ARG A 76 2.61 -4.15 7.54
N LEU A 77 2.96 -4.96 8.54
CA LEU A 77 4.34 -5.08 8.99
C LEU A 77 5.24 -5.80 7.98
N PHE A 78 4.70 -6.75 7.21
CA PHE A 78 5.42 -7.38 6.10
C PHE A 78 5.74 -6.37 5.00
N ILE A 79 4.75 -5.55 4.61
CA ILE A 79 4.94 -4.49 3.62
C ILE A 79 6.00 -3.50 4.12
N TYR A 80 5.85 -2.98 5.34
CA TYR A 80 6.75 -2.00 5.93
C TYR A 80 8.20 -2.49 6.04
N TYR A 81 8.40 -3.76 6.39
CA TYR A 81 9.73 -4.35 6.40
C TYR A 81 10.35 -4.34 4.99
N ASN A 82 9.60 -4.77 3.98
CA ASN A 82 10.11 -4.90 2.62
C ASN A 82 10.31 -3.55 1.90
N GLU A 83 9.51 -2.52 2.21
CA GLU A 83 9.77 -1.14 1.80
C GLU A 83 11.18 -0.71 2.24
N ARG A 84 11.47 -0.85 3.54
CA ARG A 84 12.75 -0.46 4.11
C ARG A 84 13.93 -1.35 3.68
N VAL A 85 13.68 -2.60 3.27
CA VAL A 85 14.71 -3.42 2.62
C VAL A 85 15.16 -2.78 1.31
N LEU A 86 14.24 -2.25 0.50
CA LEU A 86 14.58 -1.55 -0.74
C LEU A 86 15.33 -0.24 -0.48
N GLU A 87 14.99 0.45 0.60
CA GLU A 87 15.59 1.72 1.00
C GLU A 87 16.90 1.56 1.80
N GLY A 88 17.21 0.33 2.25
CA GLY A 88 18.40 0.05 3.07
C GLY A 88 18.30 0.58 4.51
N THR A 89 17.08 0.70 5.06
CA THR A 89 16.81 1.36 6.34
C THR A 89 16.13 0.45 7.38
N VAL A 90 16.29 -0.87 7.26
CA VAL A 90 15.58 -1.85 8.12
C VAL A 90 15.86 -1.68 9.59
N ASP A 91 17.08 -1.25 9.96
CA ASP A 91 17.57 -1.22 11.34
C ASP A 91 16.92 -0.12 12.21
N TYR A 92 16.15 0.79 11.61
CA TYR A 92 15.49 1.87 12.34
C TYR A 92 14.14 2.25 11.68
N ASP A 93 13.27 2.91 12.44
CA ASP A 93 11.97 3.39 11.98
C ASP A 93 12.13 4.65 11.12
N SER A 94 12.48 4.45 9.85
CA SER A 94 12.75 5.53 8.88
C SER A 94 11.51 6.11 8.23
N GLY A 95 10.36 5.46 8.36
CA GLY A 95 9.29 5.62 7.38
C GLY A 95 9.66 4.97 6.05
N ALA A 96 8.89 5.22 5.00
CA ALA A 96 9.13 4.70 3.65
C ALA A 96 8.45 5.56 2.57
N SER A 97 8.77 5.28 1.29
CA SER A 97 8.13 5.89 0.14
C SER A 97 7.03 4.99 -0.43
N LEU A 98 5.93 5.57 -0.91
CA LEU A 98 4.84 4.82 -1.55
C LEU A 98 5.33 4.05 -2.79
N ARG A 99 6.26 4.63 -3.56
CA ARG A 99 6.84 3.98 -4.74
C ARG A 99 7.55 2.68 -4.39
N ASP A 100 8.34 2.67 -3.33
CA ASP A 100 9.07 1.47 -2.95
C ASP A 100 8.13 0.43 -2.32
N GLY A 101 7.11 0.88 -1.60
CA GLY A 101 6.02 0.00 -1.16
C GLY A 101 5.29 -0.68 -2.31
N ILE A 102 4.84 0.08 -3.30
CA ILE A 102 4.13 -0.49 -4.47
C ILE A 102 5.02 -1.43 -5.30
N LYS A 103 6.33 -1.13 -5.38
CA LYS A 103 7.31 -2.04 -6.02
C LYS A 103 7.45 -3.36 -5.26
N THR A 104 7.38 -3.34 -3.93
CA THR A 104 7.40 -4.59 -3.15
C THR A 104 6.15 -5.42 -3.42
N LEU A 105 4.97 -4.80 -3.44
CA LEU A 105 3.72 -5.47 -3.79
C LEU A 105 3.75 -6.09 -5.20
N ARG A 106 4.33 -5.38 -6.16
CA ARG A 106 4.48 -5.90 -7.54
C ARG A 106 5.45 -7.08 -7.62
N LYS A 107 6.55 -7.05 -6.88
CA LYS A 107 7.65 -8.02 -6.98
C LYS A 107 7.48 -9.22 -6.05
N GLN A 108 6.98 -8.97 -4.85
CA GLN A 108 6.94 -9.93 -3.75
C GLN A 108 5.52 -10.25 -3.29
N GLY A 109 4.57 -9.33 -3.50
CA GLY A 109 3.23 -9.40 -2.95
C GLY A 109 3.19 -9.04 -1.46
N ALA A 110 2.11 -9.43 -0.80
CA ALA A 110 1.93 -9.32 0.64
C ALA A 110 1.37 -10.62 1.22
N CYS A 111 1.80 -10.97 2.43
CA CYS A 111 1.22 -12.08 3.17
C CYS A 111 0.06 -11.59 4.06
N TRP A 112 -0.69 -12.53 4.62
CA TRP A 112 -1.81 -12.22 5.50
C TRP A 112 -1.35 -11.78 6.89
N GLU A 113 -2.12 -10.91 7.52
CA GLU A 113 -1.89 -10.43 8.89
C GLU A 113 -1.78 -11.59 9.90
N LYS A 114 -2.61 -12.64 9.75
CA LYS A 114 -2.55 -13.86 10.58
C LYS A 114 -1.22 -14.61 10.47
N THR A 115 -0.48 -14.46 9.37
CA THR A 115 0.82 -15.13 9.15
C THR A 115 1.99 -14.31 9.68
N TRP A 116 1.90 -12.99 9.60
CA TRP A 116 2.87 -12.03 10.13
C TRP A 116 2.15 -10.85 10.77
N PRO A 117 1.71 -10.99 12.04
CA PRO A 117 0.91 -9.99 12.74
C PRO A 117 1.64 -8.66 12.96
N TYR A 118 0.86 -7.58 13.04
CA TYR A 118 1.34 -6.23 13.34
C TYR A 118 1.77 -6.11 14.80
N VAL A 119 3.02 -6.48 15.06
CA VAL A 119 3.68 -6.39 16.36
C VAL A 119 4.85 -5.44 16.22
N ILE A 120 4.72 -4.21 16.73
CA ILE A 120 5.68 -3.11 16.53
C ILE A 120 7.12 -3.51 16.85
N GLU A 121 7.32 -4.28 17.92
CA GLU A 121 8.65 -4.73 18.36
C GLU A 121 9.36 -5.64 17.34
N ARG A 122 8.67 -6.02 16.27
CA ARG A 122 9.21 -6.85 15.18
C ARG A 122 9.46 -6.07 13.89
N PHE A 123 9.36 -4.75 13.93
CA PHE A 123 9.45 -3.93 12.72
C PHE A 123 10.78 -4.11 11.98
N ASP A 124 11.87 -4.38 12.67
CA ASP A 124 13.22 -4.64 12.15
C ASP A 124 13.50 -6.12 11.85
N ARG A 125 12.59 -7.02 12.23
CA ARG A 125 12.78 -8.46 12.05
C ARG A 125 12.34 -8.92 10.67
N LYS A 126 13.23 -9.67 10.00
CA LYS A 126 12.93 -10.27 8.72
C LYS A 126 11.76 -11.25 8.84
N PRO A 127 10.69 -11.10 8.04
CA PRO A 127 9.59 -12.04 7.99
C PRO A 127 10.05 -13.47 7.66
N LEU A 128 9.31 -14.45 8.14
CA LEU A 128 9.63 -15.86 7.95
C LEU A 128 9.49 -16.27 6.47
N LYS A 129 10.21 -17.31 6.06
CA LYS A 129 10.13 -17.85 4.68
C LYS A 129 8.70 -18.14 4.23
N LYS A 130 7.85 -18.66 5.14
CA LYS A 130 6.43 -18.92 4.85
C LYS A 130 5.67 -17.67 4.42
N CYS A 131 5.99 -16.48 4.98
CA CYS A 131 5.36 -15.21 4.63
C CYS A 131 5.65 -14.85 3.15
N TYR A 132 6.90 -15.02 2.70
CA TYR A 132 7.28 -14.79 1.31
C TYR A 132 6.69 -15.81 0.34
N MET A 133 6.48 -17.07 0.77
CA MET A 133 5.81 -18.09 -0.04
C MET A 133 4.34 -17.77 -0.24
N GLU A 134 3.67 -17.28 0.80
CA GLU A 134 2.27 -16.83 0.77
C GLU A 134 2.15 -15.56 -0.07
N ALA A 135 2.97 -14.56 0.20
CA ALA A 135 2.98 -13.27 -0.49
C ALA A 135 3.07 -13.37 -2.02
N LYS A 136 3.84 -14.33 -2.55
CA LYS A 136 3.96 -14.56 -3.99
C LYS A 136 2.65 -14.88 -4.70
N LYS A 137 1.65 -15.34 -3.99
CA LYS A 137 0.32 -15.64 -4.53
C LYS A 137 -0.57 -14.39 -4.57
N HIS A 138 -0.11 -13.31 -3.98
CA HIS A 138 -0.87 -12.10 -3.75
C HIS A 138 -0.04 -10.88 -4.19
N CYS A 139 0.31 -10.85 -5.48
CA CYS A 139 1.05 -9.77 -6.12
C CYS A 139 0.10 -8.91 -6.95
N ILE A 140 0.32 -7.59 -6.97
CA ILE A 140 -0.37 -6.71 -7.91
C ILE A 140 0.20 -6.86 -9.33
N GLU A 141 -0.66 -6.75 -10.34
CA GLU A 141 -0.26 -6.87 -11.74
C GLU A 141 0.40 -5.60 -12.29
N SER A 142 -0.14 -4.44 -11.94
CA SER A 142 0.34 -3.15 -12.42
C SER A 142 0.07 -2.03 -11.42
N TYR A 143 0.77 -0.92 -11.59
CA TYR A 143 0.53 0.31 -10.86
C TYR A 143 0.85 1.51 -11.74
N HIS A 144 0.19 2.64 -11.46
CA HIS A 144 0.33 3.86 -12.25
C HIS A 144 0.42 5.07 -11.36
N ARG A 145 1.21 6.06 -11.80
CA ARG A 145 1.35 7.31 -11.09
C ARG A 145 0.24 8.27 -11.48
N ILE A 146 -0.41 8.83 -10.49
CA ILE A 146 -1.36 9.93 -10.60
C ILE A 146 -0.61 11.25 -10.37
N ASN A 147 -0.70 12.20 -11.29
CA ASN A 147 0.05 13.44 -11.24
C ASN A 147 -0.82 14.70 -11.03
N SER A 148 -2.13 14.57 -11.06
CA SER A 148 -3.03 15.70 -10.98
C SER A 148 -4.33 15.37 -10.25
N LEU A 149 -4.97 16.41 -9.69
CA LEU A 149 -6.29 16.25 -9.08
C LEU A 149 -7.35 15.69 -10.04
N PRO A 150 -7.45 16.12 -11.32
CA PRO A 150 -8.38 15.49 -12.25
C PRO A 150 -8.13 13.99 -12.46
N GLU A 151 -6.86 13.56 -12.52
CA GLU A 151 -6.51 12.14 -12.60
C GLU A 151 -6.95 11.38 -11.35
N MET A 152 -6.73 11.96 -10.17
CA MET A 152 -7.15 11.37 -8.89
C MET A 152 -8.68 11.21 -8.83
N LEU A 153 -9.43 12.25 -9.19
CA LEU A 153 -10.89 12.20 -9.22
C LEU A 153 -11.40 11.18 -10.24
N THR A 154 -10.73 11.03 -11.37
CA THR A 154 -11.07 10.01 -12.37
C THR A 154 -10.83 8.60 -11.82
N CYS A 155 -9.68 8.38 -11.17
CA CYS A 155 -9.34 7.11 -10.55
C CYS A 155 -10.39 6.69 -9.50
N LEU A 156 -10.77 7.62 -8.61
CA LEU A 156 -11.84 7.40 -7.64
C LEU A 156 -13.19 7.12 -8.32
N ALA A 157 -13.53 7.84 -9.40
CA ALA A 157 -14.79 7.63 -10.14
C ALA A 157 -14.84 6.27 -10.85
N GLU A 158 -13.69 5.69 -11.18
CA GLU A 158 -13.58 4.32 -11.70
C GLU A 158 -13.58 3.27 -10.56
N GLY A 159 -13.59 3.72 -9.31
CA GLY A 159 -13.68 2.88 -8.13
C GLY A 159 -12.33 2.34 -7.67
N TYR A 160 -11.27 3.08 -7.84
CA TYR A 160 -9.95 2.79 -7.26
C TYR A 160 -9.63 3.83 -6.18
N PRO A 161 -9.37 3.43 -4.93
CA PRO A 161 -9.06 4.32 -3.82
C PRO A 161 -7.62 4.85 -3.85
#